data_08a8058b1371828ed5926cfc30f39ed9
#
_entry.id   08a8058b1371828ed5926cfc30f39ed9
#
_cell.length_a   1.000
_cell.length_b   1.000
_cell.length_c   1.000
_cell.angle_alpha   90.00
_cell.angle_beta   90.00
_cell.angle_gamma   90.00
#
_symmetry.space_group_name_H-M   'P 1'
#
loop_
_entity.id
_entity.type
_entity.pdbx_description
1 polymer ?
#
loop_
_entity_poly.entity_id
_entity_poly.type
_entity_poly.pdbx_seq_one_letter_code
_entity_poly.pdbx_strand_id
1 'polypeptide(L)'
;MQIALRIISAIGLATLMFGMAVGTSAASDVTGHVYVNANTAGQNTIAAFDRHSDGSLTATPGSPFAAGGQGTGTIIGSQGSLQLSGDGRYLLAADAGSDQISVLRIRPDGMLALAQGSPVGSGGVEPVSIAAHGDLVYVANEGNKTTGTGSNYTGFTLNAGGHLAPLAGSTIPLPSTANPGDILFNSTGTSLVGVEVGTADPSTFLIDSFDVGRDGRLTAAAGSPFAAQAAGPFGSEFSPADPTHLYVSNAHGGAGNGSVSAFSVAAGGALTSIGSSPYPDGQTAPCWVEISHDGAYLFTVNTGSTSISSYHINPNGSLTYNSTTGFRSGGGIRPFDARLDPSGAHLYVVDAALNAVTGFAVDGGSLSELSGSPFALPSGATPFGIVAT
;
A
#
# COMPACT_ATOMS: atom_id res chain seq x y z
N MET A 1 -88.07 22.60 44.93
CA MET A 1 -86.81 22.56 45.66
C MET A 1 -86.04 21.37 45.12
N GLN A 2 -85.22 21.55 44.05
CA GLN A 2 -84.42 20.53 43.42
C GLN A 2 -82.99 20.97 43.40
N ILE A 3 -82.08 20.20 44.04
CA ILE A 3 -80.71 20.43 44.15
C ILE A 3 -80.01 19.68 42.98
N ALA A 4 -79.37 20.40 42.05
CA ALA A 4 -78.63 19.82 40.95
C ALA A 4 -77.14 19.56 41.36
N LEU A 5 -76.78 18.30 41.27
CA LEU A 5 -75.45 17.83 41.52
C LEU A 5 -74.57 17.97 40.24
N ARG A 6 -73.53 18.75 40.29
CA ARG A 6 -72.51 18.89 39.19
C ARG A 6 -71.36 17.90 39.42
N ILE A 7 -71.25 16.98 38.46
CA ILE A 7 -70.08 16.08 38.37
C ILE A 7 -68.99 16.79 37.56
N ILE A 8 -67.82 16.99 38.17
CA ILE A 8 -66.63 17.52 37.50
C ILE A 8 -65.78 16.30 37.11
N SER A 9 -65.69 16.01 35.82
CA SER A 9 -64.74 15.01 35.27
C SER A 9 -63.39 15.65 35.09
N ALA A 10 -62.38 15.18 35.84
CA ALA A 10 -60.98 15.51 35.62
C ALA A 10 -60.39 14.56 34.59
N ILE A 11 -60.01 15.11 33.42
CA ILE A 11 -59.24 14.40 32.37
C ILE A 11 -57.75 14.56 32.73
N GLY A 12 -57.16 13.47 33.19
CA GLY A 12 -55.73 13.40 33.39
C GLY A 12 -54.99 13.20 32.08
N LEU A 13 -54.21 14.19 31.66
CA LEU A 13 -53.30 14.12 30.49
C LEU A 13 -52.02 13.40 30.92
N ALA A 14 -51.90 12.11 30.54
CA ALA A 14 -50.65 11.36 30.74
C ALA A 14 -49.68 11.71 29.62
N THR A 15 -48.64 12.51 29.91
CA THR A 15 -47.56 12.80 28.99
C THR A 15 -46.57 11.62 29.02
N LEU A 16 -46.57 10.78 27.98
CA LEU A 16 -45.54 9.78 27.75
C LEU A 16 -44.26 10.53 27.30
N MET A 17 -43.29 10.64 28.17
CA MET A 17 -41.90 10.99 27.77
C MET A 17 -41.26 9.76 27.17
N PHE A 18 -41.08 9.75 25.83
CA PHE A 18 -40.18 8.85 25.14
C PHE A 18 -38.75 9.36 25.42
N GLY A 19 -38.09 8.78 26.39
CA GLY A 19 -36.65 8.95 26.56
C GLY A 19 -35.93 8.28 25.39
N MET A 20 -35.44 9.08 24.42
CA MET A 20 -34.44 8.59 23.49
C MET A 20 -33.16 8.35 24.30
N ALA A 21 -32.86 7.07 24.60
CA ALA A 21 -31.54 6.66 25.02
C ALA A 21 -30.59 6.92 23.84
N VAL A 22 -29.85 8.04 23.89
CA VAL A 22 -28.68 8.22 23.05
C VAL A 22 -27.68 7.20 23.57
N GLY A 23 -27.61 6.05 22.91
CA GLY A 23 -26.55 5.09 23.15
C GLY A 23 -25.24 5.78 22.83
N THR A 24 -24.45 6.12 23.83
CA THR A 24 -23.02 6.43 23.66
C THR A 24 -22.39 5.13 23.16
N SER A 25 -22.16 5.04 21.84
CA SER A 25 -21.23 4.03 21.32
C SER A 25 -19.93 4.23 22.12
N ALA A 26 -19.52 3.23 22.88
CA ALA A 26 -18.19 3.23 23.49
C ALA A 26 -17.22 3.39 22.31
N ALA A 27 -16.28 4.35 22.42
CA ALA A 27 -15.21 4.45 21.44
C ALA A 27 -14.50 3.08 21.42
N SER A 28 -14.36 2.49 20.23
CA SER A 28 -13.63 1.25 20.08
C SER A 28 -12.16 1.48 20.47
N ASP A 29 -11.53 0.47 21.09
CA ASP A 29 -10.14 0.58 21.54
C ASP A 29 -9.21 0.79 20.32
N VAL A 30 -8.21 1.67 20.48
CA VAL A 30 -7.11 1.84 19.52
C VAL A 30 -6.25 0.58 19.56
N THR A 31 -6.11 -0.08 18.42
CA THR A 31 -5.39 -1.36 18.28
C THR A 31 -4.12 -1.24 17.45
N GLY A 32 -3.85 -0.06 16.87
CA GLY A 32 -2.70 0.23 16.04
C GLY A 32 -2.89 1.54 15.27
N HIS A 33 -2.14 1.71 14.20
CA HIS A 33 -2.15 2.95 13.43
C HIS A 33 -2.13 2.65 11.92
N VAL A 34 -2.62 3.61 11.13
CA VAL A 34 -2.47 3.62 9.67
C VAL A 34 -1.75 4.90 9.28
N TYR A 35 -0.73 4.76 8.44
CA TYR A 35 0.08 5.87 7.96
C TYR A 35 0.01 5.94 6.43
N VAL A 36 -0.11 7.15 5.90
CA VAL A 36 -0.19 7.40 4.45
C VAL A 36 0.83 8.46 4.07
N ASN A 37 1.67 8.17 3.07
CA ASN A 37 2.51 9.19 2.44
C ASN A 37 1.61 10.14 1.65
N ALA A 38 1.46 11.36 2.15
CA ALA A 38 0.58 12.36 1.55
C ALA A 38 1.17 12.97 0.27
N ASN A 39 2.47 12.76 0.01
CA ASN A 39 3.19 13.28 -1.16
C ASN A 39 2.88 14.76 -1.45
N THR A 40 2.78 15.55 -0.38
CA THR A 40 2.39 16.97 -0.44
C THR A 40 3.44 17.78 -1.20
N ALA A 41 3.01 18.59 -2.14
CA ALA A 41 3.90 19.50 -2.86
C ALA A 41 4.67 20.42 -1.89
N GLY A 42 5.97 20.60 -2.13
CA GLY A 42 6.85 21.24 -1.17
C GLY A 42 7.15 20.28 0.00
N GLN A 43 7.02 20.71 1.26
CA GLN A 43 7.28 19.83 2.39
C GLN A 43 6.33 18.61 2.37
N ASN A 44 6.90 17.42 2.22
CA ASN A 44 6.13 16.19 2.27
C ASN A 44 5.64 15.91 3.70
N THR A 45 4.47 15.28 3.80
CA THR A 45 3.85 14.93 5.08
C THR A 45 3.36 13.49 5.09
N ILE A 46 3.33 12.91 6.30
CA ILE A 46 2.73 11.62 6.56
C ILE A 46 1.44 11.83 7.35
N ALA A 47 0.31 11.46 6.77
CA ALA A 47 -0.94 11.39 7.51
C ALA A 47 -0.93 10.16 8.41
N ALA A 48 -1.38 10.31 9.65
CA ALA A 48 -1.46 9.23 10.63
C ALA A 48 -2.87 9.14 11.22
N PHE A 49 -3.34 7.92 11.38
CA PHE A 49 -4.63 7.60 11.98
C PHE A 49 -4.47 6.58 13.10
N ASP A 50 -5.22 6.75 14.17
CA ASP A 50 -5.47 5.73 15.17
C ASP A 50 -6.45 4.72 14.57
N ARG A 51 -6.05 3.46 14.51
CA ARG A 51 -6.86 2.34 14.01
C ARG A 51 -7.57 1.68 15.17
N HIS A 52 -8.89 1.60 15.06
CA HIS A 52 -9.74 1.04 16.09
C HIS A 52 -10.06 -0.45 15.84
N SER A 53 -10.51 -1.16 16.87
CA SER A 53 -10.80 -2.60 16.81
C SER A 53 -11.92 -2.96 15.82
N ASP A 54 -12.78 -2.02 15.45
CA ASP A 54 -13.82 -2.17 14.43
C ASP A 54 -13.36 -1.78 13.01
N GLY A 55 -12.06 -1.49 12.84
CA GLY A 55 -11.45 -1.05 11.59
C GLY A 55 -11.63 0.43 11.27
N SER A 56 -12.40 1.18 12.06
CA SER A 56 -12.55 2.62 11.85
C SER A 56 -11.23 3.36 12.12
N LEU A 57 -11.04 4.51 11.44
CA LEU A 57 -9.87 5.36 11.58
C LEU A 57 -10.26 6.72 12.12
N THR A 58 -9.47 7.22 13.08
CA THR A 58 -9.55 8.62 13.55
C THR A 58 -8.17 9.25 13.44
N ALA A 59 -8.09 10.54 13.07
CA ALA A 59 -6.78 11.19 12.91
C ALA A 59 -5.99 11.16 14.22
N THR A 60 -4.75 10.66 14.18
CA THR A 60 -3.82 10.70 15.31
C THR A 60 -3.53 12.15 15.71
N PRO A 61 -3.50 12.50 17.00
CA PRO A 61 -3.19 13.85 17.45
C PRO A 61 -1.89 14.38 16.85
N GLY A 62 -1.95 15.56 16.20
CA GLY A 62 -0.81 16.17 15.53
C GLY A 62 -0.59 15.74 14.08
N SER A 63 -1.39 14.82 13.56
CA SER A 63 -1.37 14.48 12.12
C SER A 63 -1.83 15.68 11.25
N PRO A 64 -1.21 15.92 10.06
CA PRO A 64 -0.10 15.16 9.48
C PRO A 64 1.28 15.57 10.03
N PHE A 65 2.24 14.65 9.99
CA PHE A 65 3.62 14.88 10.42
C PHE A 65 4.53 15.21 9.25
N ALA A 66 5.44 16.17 9.41
CA ALA A 66 6.45 16.49 8.40
C ALA A 66 7.38 15.29 8.16
N ALA A 67 7.55 14.91 6.90
CA ALA A 67 8.47 13.85 6.50
C ALA A 67 9.93 14.32 6.56
N GLY A 68 10.22 15.54 6.13
CA GLY A 68 11.56 16.12 6.14
C GLY A 68 12.04 16.52 4.74
N GLY A 69 11.70 15.74 3.71
CA GLY A 69 11.92 16.07 2.31
C GLY A 69 10.67 16.68 1.65
N GLN A 70 10.63 16.65 0.32
CA GLN A 70 9.55 17.22 -0.47
C GLN A 70 8.79 16.13 -1.25
N GLY A 71 7.46 16.25 -1.28
CA GLY A 71 6.62 15.50 -2.20
C GLY A 71 6.51 16.21 -3.56
N THR A 72 6.02 15.50 -4.55
CA THR A 72 5.79 16.05 -5.89
C THR A 72 4.48 16.83 -5.99
N GLY A 73 3.48 16.51 -5.16
CA GLY A 73 2.11 17.01 -5.31
C GLY A 73 1.41 16.50 -6.57
N THR A 74 1.98 15.50 -7.23
CA THR A 74 1.44 14.83 -8.40
C THR A 74 1.39 13.33 -8.19
N ILE A 75 0.71 12.62 -9.07
CA ILE A 75 0.59 11.16 -9.00
C ILE A 75 1.96 10.49 -9.20
N ILE A 76 2.33 9.62 -8.26
CA ILE A 76 3.43 8.67 -8.38
C ILE A 76 2.81 7.32 -8.75
N GLY A 77 3.30 6.68 -9.82
CA GLY A 77 2.80 5.39 -10.27
C GLY A 77 3.60 4.23 -9.66
N SER A 78 3.44 3.95 -8.36
CA SER A 78 4.23 2.92 -7.68
C SER A 78 3.49 2.26 -6.52
N GLN A 79 3.94 1.07 -6.13
CA GLN A 79 3.62 0.40 -4.85
C GLN A 79 4.78 0.63 -3.87
N GLY A 80 4.47 0.80 -2.57
CA GLY A 80 5.49 0.81 -1.53
C GLY A 80 6.25 2.12 -1.38
N SER A 81 5.69 3.29 -1.72
CA SER A 81 6.34 4.59 -1.45
C SER A 81 6.40 4.96 0.04
N LEU A 82 5.74 4.19 0.89
CA LEU A 82 5.84 4.22 2.35
C LEU A 82 6.03 2.78 2.84
N GLN A 83 7.02 2.55 3.70
CA GLN A 83 7.34 1.20 4.18
C GLN A 83 7.72 1.21 5.66
N LEU A 84 7.44 0.11 6.37
CA LEU A 84 7.96 -0.13 7.72
C LEU A 84 9.40 -0.63 7.65
N SER A 85 10.23 -0.23 8.61
CA SER A 85 11.51 -0.91 8.86
C SER A 85 11.27 -2.37 9.26
N GLY A 86 12.26 -3.25 9.04
CA GLY A 86 12.13 -4.67 9.34
C GLY A 86 11.79 -4.98 10.81
N ASP A 87 12.07 -4.06 11.75
CA ASP A 87 11.71 -4.16 13.16
C ASP A 87 10.43 -3.39 13.54
N GLY A 88 9.75 -2.77 12.57
CA GLY A 88 8.50 -2.04 12.75
C GLY A 88 8.60 -0.73 13.53
N ARG A 89 9.82 -0.25 13.87
CA ARG A 89 10.00 0.94 14.70
C ARG A 89 10.05 2.25 13.94
N TYR A 90 10.30 2.17 12.63
CA TYR A 90 10.45 3.33 11.76
C TYR A 90 9.56 3.20 10.52
N LEU A 91 9.12 4.35 10.03
CA LEU A 91 8.60 4.51 8.68
C LEU A 91 9.73 5.03 7.79
N LEU A 92 9.79 4.48 6.59
CA LEU A 92 10.62 4.92 5.48
C LEU A 92 9.69 5.52 4.43
N ALA A 93 9.84 6.79 4.12
CA ALA A 93 8.98 7.51 3.18
C ALA A 93 9.78 8.03 2.00
N ALA A 94 9.31 7.78 0.79
CA ALA A 94 9.83 8.39 -0.42
C ALA A 94 9.41 9.86 -0.49
N ASP A 95 10.40 10.75 -0.54
CA ASP A 95 10.25 12.18 -0.78
C ASP A 95 10.63 12.47 -2.24
N ALA A 96 9.73 12.08 -3.15
CA ALA A 96 9.99 12.02 -4.58
C ALA A 96 10.31 13.39 -5.20
N GLY A 97 9.80 14.48 -4.61
CA GLY A 97 10.06 15.85 -5.09
C GLY A 97 11.43 16.42 -4.71
N SER A 98 12.19 15.74 -3.82
CA SER A 98 13.53 16.16 -3.39
C SER A 98 14.60 15.08 -3.51
N ASP A 99 14.31 13.97 -4.19
CA ASP A 99 15.22 12.84 -4.39
C ASP A 99 15.76 12.25 -3.08
N GLN A 100 14.90 12.16 -2.05
CA GLN A 100 15.29 11.80 -0.69
C GLN A 100 14.40 10.69 -0.12
N ILE A 101 14.91 10.06 0.95
CA ILE A 101 14.17 9.13 1.81
C ILE A 101 14.15 9.71 3.22
N SER A 102 12.96 9.86 3.78
CA SER A 102 12.77 10.20 5.18
C SER A 102 12.62 8.95 6.04
N VAL A 103 13.25 8.96 7.21
CA VAL A 103 13.09 7.97 8.27
C VAL A 103 12.40 8.63 9.43
N LEU A 104 11.23 8.14 9.81
CA LEU A 104 10.45 8.65 10.93
C LEU A 104 10.28 7.56 12.00
N ARG A 105 10.62 7.89 13.23
CA ARG A 105 10.38 6.99 14.35
C ARG A 105 8.90 6.96 14.71
N ILE A 106 8.33 5.77 14.81
CA ILE A 106 6.98 5.55 15.34
C ILE A 106 7.06 5.56 16.86
N ARG A 107 6.26 6.39 17.51
CA ARG A 107 6.13 6.46 18.96
C ARG A 107 5.01 5.52 19.43
N PRO A 108 4.99 5.11 20.72
CA PRO A 108 3.93 4.25 21.25
C PRO A 108 2.51 4.84 21.15
N ASP A 109 2.40 6.16 21.00
CA ASP A 109 1.15 6.89 20.81
C ASP A 109 0.79 7.11 19.32
N GLY A 110 1.48 6.42 18.42
CA GLY A 110 1.30 6.55 16.95
C GLY A 110 1.85 7.82 16.32
N MET A 111 2.28 8.79 17.13
CA MET A 111 2.89 10.01 16.60
C MET A 111 4.25 9.71 15.98
N LEU A 112 4.64 10.52 14.99
CA LEU A 112 5.89 10.37 14.27
C LEU A 112 6.91 11.43 14.68
N ALA A 113 8.17 11.05 14.69
CA ALA A 113 9.29 11.97 14.88
C ALA A 113 10.39 11.67 13.86
N LEU A 114 10.84 12.71 13.15
CA LEU A 114 11.93 12.57 12.18
C LEU A 114 13.19 12.05 12.89
N ALA A 115 13.81 11.00 12.34
CA ALA A 115 15.03 10.42 12.88
C ALA A 115 16.24 11.36 12.66
N GLN A 116 17.22 11.27 13.55
CA GLN A 116 18.44 12.09 13.43
C GLN A 116 19.19 11.75 12.14
N GLY A 117 19.53 12.76 11.37
CA GLY A 117 20.22 12.61 10.09
C GLY A 117 19.30 12.32 8.90
N SER A 118 17.98 12.30 9.11
CA SER A 118 16.98 12.22 8.05
C SER A 118 16.52 13.64 7.64
N PRO A 119 16.14 13.85 6.33
CA PRO A 119 16.15 12.87 5.24
C PRO A 119 17.58 12.63 4.66
N VAL A 120 17.72 11.54 3.91
CA VAL A 120 18.95 11.22 3.16
C VAL A 120 18.68 11.15 1.66
N GLY A 121 19.68 11.40 0.81
CA GLY A 121 19.53 11.25 -0.64
C GLY A 121 19.22 9.79 -1.02
N SER A 122 18.28 9.58 -1.94
CA SER A 122 17.84 8.25 -2.39
C SER A 122 18.85 7.50 -3.26
N GLY A 123 19.92 8.17 -3.69
CA GLY A 123 20.93 7.62 -4.60
C GLY A 123 20.53 7.64 -6.08
N GLY A 124 19.38 8.21 -6.41
CA GLY A 124 18.85 8.42 -7.75
C GLY A 124 18.01 9.68 -7.84
N VAL A 125 17.06 9.69 -8.76
CA VAL A 125 16.10 10.79 -8.96
C VAL A 125 14.70 10.23 -8.85
N GLU A 126 13.82 10.94 -8.14
CA GLU A 126 12.41 10.59 -7.95
C GLU A 126 12.24 9.16 -7.35
N PRO A 127 12.57 8.96 -6.04
CA PRO A 127 12.32 7.69 -5.37
C PRO A 127 10.82 7.40 -5.33
N VAL A 128 10.41 6.17 -5.70
CA VAL A 128 9.00 5.81 -5.86
C VAL A 128 8.60 4.59 -5.03
N SER A 129 9.52 3.67 -4.76
CA SER A 129 9.25 2.45 -4.00
C SER A 129 10.41 2.11 -3.08
N ILE A 130 10.10 1.54 -1.91
CA ILE A 130 11.07 1.19 -0.86
C ILE A 130 10.82 -0.25 -0.43
N ALA A 131 11.86 -1.07 -0.45
CA ALA A 131 11.88 -2.40 0.14
C ALA A 131 12.70 -2.39 1.43
N ALA A 132 12.23 -3.07 2.48
CA ALA A 132 12.97 -3.20 3.74
C ALA A 132 12.92 -4.64 4.26
N HIS A 133 14.08 -5.21 4.61
CA HIS A 133 14.18 -6.51 5.28
C HIS A 133 15.36 -6.50 6.28
N GLY A 134 15.07 -6.79 7.56
CA GLY A 134 16.08 -6.62 8.60
C GLY A 134 16.60 -5.18 8.67
N ASP A 135 17.90 -5.00 8.52
CA ASP A 135 18.57 -3.69 8.43
C ASP A 135 18.84 -3.24 6.98
N LEU A 136 18.52 -4.07 6.00
CA LEU A 136 18.73 -3.77 4.58
C LEU A 136 17.53 -3.04 3.99
N VAL A 137 17.79 -1.97 3.24
CA VAL A 137 16.78 -1.18 2.53
C VAL A 137 17.23 -0.99 1.08
N TYR A 138 16.31 -1.21 0.14
CA TYR A 138 16.51 -0.85 -1.26
C TYR A 138 15.44 0.14 -1.71
N VAL A 139 15.83 1.05 -2.59
CA VAL A 139 14.97 2.11 -3.12
C VAL A 139 14.98 2.02 -4.63
N ALA A 140 13.79 2.03 -5.24
CA ALA A 140 13.62 2.23 -6.67
C ALA A 140 13.46 3.73 -6.94
N ASN A 141 14.32 4.25 -7.80
CA ASN A 141 14.30 5.62 -8.29
C ASN A 141 13.83 5.62 -9.75
N GLU A 142 12.78 6.39 -10.05
CA GLU A 142 12.19 6.42 -11.39
C GLU A 142 13.11 7.09 -12.41
N GLY A 143 13.87 8.07 -11.96
CA GLY A 143 14.76 8.84 -12.81
C GLY A 143 14.11 10.08 -13.40
N ASN A 144 14.92 10.95 -13.96
CA ASN A 144 14.44 12.14 -14.64
C ASN A 144 13.96 11.78 -16.05
N LYS A 145 12.65 11.81 -16.28
CA LYS A 145 12.01 11.45 -17.56
C LYS A 145 12.44 12.34 -18.74
N THR A 146 12.90 13.58 -18.45
CA THR A 146 13.35 14.52 -19.49
C THR A 146 14.79 14.25 -19.94
N THR A 147 15.68 13.95 -18.98
CA THR A 147 17.11 13.72 -19.26
C THR A 147 17.46 12.25 -19.43
N GLY A 148 16.57 11.34 -19.02
CA GLY A 148 16.80 9.89 -19.02
C GLY A 148 17.88 9.44 -18.04
N THR A 149 18.10 10.17 -16.93
CA THR A 149 19.14 9.89 -15.97
C THR A 149 18.61 9.66 -14.57
N GLY A 150 19.35 8.89 -13.76
CA GLY A 150 19.07 8.70 -12.33
C GLY A 150 18.06 7.59 -12.03
N SER A 151 17.57 6.84 -13.04
CA SER A 151 16.78 5.62 -12.81
C SER A 151 17.69 4.50 -12.33
N ASN A 152 17.41 3.93 -11.16
CA ASN A 152 18.23 2.87 -10.57
C ASN A 152 17.54 2.21 -9.38
N TYR A 153 18.13 1.11 -8.91
CA TYR A 153 17.93 0.59 -7.55
C TYR A 153 19.15 0.92 -6.72
N THR A 154 18.97 1.47 -5.51
CA THR A 154 20.07 1.80 -4.60
C THR A 154 19.83 1.23 -3.21
N GLY A 155 20.84 0.55 -2.66
CA GLY A 155 20.79 -0.08 -1.34
C GLY A 155 21.32 0.83 -0.22
N PHE A 156 20.76 0.61 0.97
CA PHE A 156 21.11 1.29 2.23
C PHE A 156 21.12 0.29 3.37
N THR A 157 21.74 0.69 4.48
CA THR A 157 21.60 0.01 5.76
C THR A 157 20.93 0.94 6.77
N LEU A 158 19.93 0.44 7.48
CA LEU A 158 19.20 1.15 8.54
C LEU A 158 19.64 0.63 9.89
N ASN A 159 20.34 1.43 10.70
CA ASN A 159 20.75 0.98 12.01
C ASN A 159 19.62 1.10 13.05
N ALA A 160 19.83 0.49 14.22
CA ALA A 160 18.85 0.49 15.32
C ALA A 160 18.48 1.89 15.85
N GLY A 161 19.26 2.92 15.55
CA GLY A 161 18.97 4.31 15.90
C GLY A 161 18.15 5.07 14.85
N GLY A 162 17.79 4.42 13.73
CA GLY A 162 17.05 5.04 12.63
C GLY A 162 17.95 5.81 11.64
N HIS A 163 19.26 5.63 11.70
CA HIS A 163 20.17 6.25 10.73
C HIS A 163 20.25 5.36 9.50
N LEU A 164 19.83 5.90 8.35
CA LEU A 164 19.91 5.28 7.04
C LEU A 164 21.22 5.70 6.35
N ALA A 165 22.06 4.74 5.98
CA ALA A 165 23.35 4.98 5.36
C ALA A 165 23.45 4.27 4.01
N PRO A 166 23.97 4.91 2.94
CA PRO A 166 24.15 4.26 1.64
C PRO A 166 25.05 3.03 1.73
N LEU A 167 24.65 1.93 1.10
CA LEU A 167 25.44 0.72 0.94
C LEU A 167 26.37 0.89 -0.26
N ALA A 168 27.66 1.03 -0.03
CA ALA A 168 28.62 1.28 -1.10
C ALA A 168 28.62 0.19 -2.17
N GLY A 169 28.52 0.58 -3.45
CA GLY A 169 28.52 -0.33 -4.60
C GLY A 169 27.22 -1.14 -4.78
N SER A 170 26.11 -0.71 -4.19
CA SER A 170 24.80 -1.34 -4.31
C SER A 170 23.93 -0.77 -5.44
N THR A 171 24.30 0.36 -6.03
CA THR A 171 23.50 1.00 -7.08
C THR A 171 23.54 0.20 -8.36
N ILE A 172 22.34 -0.16 -8.86
CA ILE A 172 22.12 -0.87 -10.13
C ILE A 172 21.41 0.09 -11.06
N PRO A 173 22.05 0.59 -12.12
CA PRO A 173 21.40 1.49 -13.07
C PRO A 173 20.33 0.78 -13.87
N LEU A 174 19.24 1.47 -14.14
CA LEU A 174 18.14 1.02 -14.99
C LEU A 174 18.12 1.83 -16.30
N PRO A 175 17.58 1.27 -17.40
CA PRO A 175 17.33 2.04 -18.59
C PRO A 175 16.32 3.16 -18.33
N SER A 176 16.39 4.26 -19.07
CA SER A 176 15.44 5.38 -18.93
C SER A 176 13.99 5.01 -19.30
N THR A 177 13.79 3.84 -19.87
CA THR A 177 12.48 3.26 -20.21
C THR A 177 11.91 2.34 -19.14
N ALA A 178 12.64 2.07 -18.06
CA ALA A 178 12.24 1.12 -17.02
C ALA A 178 10.94 1.56 -16.31
N ASN A 179 10.87 2.84 -15.90
CA ASN A 179 9.72 3.36 -15.16
C ASN A 179 9.36 2.42 -13.99
N PRO A 180 10.26 2.23 -12.99
CA PRO A 180 10.06 1.22 -11.95
C PRO A 180 8.80 1.50 -11.15
N GLY A 181 7.95 0.48 -10.97
CA GLY A 181 6.68 0.58 -10.25
C GLY A 181 6.72 -0.01 -8.85
N ASP A 182 7.67 -0.92 -8.59
CA ASP A 182 7.77 -1.58 -7.30
C ASP A 182 9.15 -2.20 -7.09
N ILE A 183 9.54 -2.33 -5.82
CA ILE A 183 10.72 -3.10 -5.38
C ILE A 183 10.41 -3.77 -4.04
N LEU A 184 10.66 -5.08 -3.89
CA LEU A 184 10.41 -5.77 -2.64
C LEU A 184 11.32 -6.98 -2.40
N PHE A 185 11.54 -7.28 -1.12
CA PHE A 185 12.18 -8.53 -0.68
C PHE A 185 11.13 -9.63 -0.51
N ASN A 186 11.56 -10.88 -0.68
CA ASN A 186 10.81 -12.00 -0.11
C ASN A 186 10.94 -12.01 1.43
N SER A 187 10.07 -12.75 2.12
CA SER A 187 10.03 -12.78 3.59
C SER A 187 11.31 -13.32 4.25
N THR A 188 12.17 -14.04 3.51
CA THR A 188 13.46 -14.54 4.00
C THR A 188 14.62 -13.57 3.74
N GLY A 189 14.41 -12.50 2.96
CA GLY A 189 15.44 -11.54 2.57
C GLY A 189 16.52 -12.12 1.65
N THR A 190 16.27 -13.28 1.04
CA THR A 190 17.24 -13.95 0.15
C THR A 190 17.05 -13.56 -1.31
N SER A 191 15.88 -13.06 -1.66
CA SER A 191 15.56 -12.58 -3.01
C SER A 191 14.95 -11.18 -2.95
N LEU A 192 15.26 -10.38 -3.95
CA LEU A 192 14.64 -9.08 -4.19
C LEU A 192 14.17 -9.04 -5.64
N VAL A 193 12.99 -8.48 -5.86
CA VAL A 193 12.50 -8.20 -7.22
C VAL A 193 12.24 -6.72 -7.39
N GLY A 194 12.41 -6.23 -8.63
CA GLY A 194 11.98 -4.92 -9.07
C GLY A 194 11.09 -5.08 -10.29
N VAL A 195 10.07 -4.23 -10.41
CA VAL A 195 9.13 -4.28 -11.52
C VAL A 195 9.32 -3.05 -12.39
N GLU A 196 9.65 -3.27 -13.67
CA GLU A 196 9.74 -2.23 -14.68
C GLU A 196 8.41 -2.14 -15.43
N VAL A 197 7.59 -1.13 -15.09
CA VAL A 197 6.30 -0.85 -15.77
C VAL A 197 6.50 -0.60 -17.25
N GLY A 198 7.68 -0.08 -17.61
CA GLY A 198 8.09 0.16 -18.98
C GLY A 198 7.38 1.34 -19.64
N THR A 199 7.33 1.29 -20.96
CA THR A 199 6.71 2.29 -21.82
C THR A 199 5.57 1.64 -22.62
N ALA A 200 5.14 2.27 -23.75
CA ALA A 200 4.22 1.60 -24.67
C ALA A 200 4.87 0.46 -25.49
N ASP A 201 6.20 0.32 -25.44
CA ASP A 201 6.92 -0.78 -26.09
C ASP A 201 6.89 -2.02 -25.19
N PRO A 202 6.28 -3.15 -25.64
CA PRO A 202 6.20 -4.37 -24.85
C PRO A 202 7.55 -4.96 -24.44
N SER A 203 8.63 -4.66 -25.15
CA SER A 203 9.99 -5.12 -24.79
C SER A 203 10.54 -4.47 -23.51
N THR A 204 9.88 -3.41 -23.01
CA THR A 204 10.23 -2.71 -21.77
C THR A 204 9.44 -3.18 -20.55
N PHE A 205 8.52 -4.14 -20.69
CA PHE A 205 7.77 -4.73 -19.59
C PHE A 205 8.59 -5.84 -18.94
N LEU A 206 9.33 -5.52 -17.88
CA LEU A 206 10.33 -6.41 -17.32
C LEU A 206 10.15 -6.59 -15.81
N ILE A 207 10.70 -7.69 -15.32
CA ILE A 207 10.82 -7.99 -13.88
C ILE A 207 12.28 -8.31 -13.62
N ASP A 208 12.93 -7.43 -12.88
CA ASP A 208 14.26 -7.69 -12.34
C ASP A 208 14.16 -8.66 -11.17
N SER A 209 15.07 -9.61 -11.12
CA SER A 209 15.17 -10.54 -10.00
C SER A 209 16.62 -10.72 -9.58
N PHE A 210 16.83 -10.71 -8.28
CA PHE A 210 18.16 -10.73 -7.68
C PHE A 210 18.26 -11.74 -6.53
N ASP A 211 19.44 -12.34 -6.43
CA ASP A 211 19.91 -12.98 -5.20
C ASP A 211 20.52 -11.93 -4.29
N VAL A 212 20.17 -11.98 -2.99
CA VAL A 212 20.66 -11.02 -1.99
C VAL A 212 21.85 -11.62 -1.26
N GLY A 213 23.01 -11.04 -1.50
CA GLY A 213 24.25 -11.45 -0.86
C GLY A 213 24.26 -11.17 0.66
N ARG A 214 25.09 -11.91 1.41
CA ARG A 214 25.25 -11.69 2.85
C ARG A 214 25.79 -10.30 3.22
N ASP A 215 26.38 -9.61 2.27
CA ASP A 215 26.84 -8.22 2.39
C ASP A 215 25.76 -7.21 1.99
N GLY A 216 24.56 -7.67 1.71
CA GLY A 216 23.40 -6.87 1.30
C GLY A 216 23.39 -6.47 -0.17
N ARG A 217 24.43 -6.81 -0.96
CA ARG A 217 24.48 -6.49 -2.39
C ARG A 217 23.67 -7.47 -3.21
N LEU A 218 23.12 -6.96 -4.31
CA LEU A 218 22.30 -7.74 -5.24
C LEU A 218 23.17 -8.34 -6.36
N THR A 219 22.88 -9.59 -6.69
CA THR A 219 23.41 -10.26 -7.89
C THR A 219 22.24 -10.62 -8.78
N ALA A 220 22.22 -10.14 -10.04
CA ALA A 220 21.14 -10.45 -10.97
C ALA A 220 21.01 -11.97 -11.15
N ALA A 221 19.77 -12.47 -11.05
CA ALA A 221 19.45 -13.86 -11.29
C ALA A 221 19.77 -14.25 -12.75
N ALA A 222 20.08 -15.50 -12.99
CA ALA A 222 20.29 -16.00 -14.33
C ALA A 222 19.02 -15.80 -15.18
N GLY A 223 19.11 -15.00 -16.23
CA GLY A 223 17.99 -14.62 -17.10
C GLY A 223 17.30 -13.31 -16.72
N SER A 224 17.68 -12.67 -15.62
CA SER A 224 17.17 -11.32 -15.26
C SER A 224 17.77 -10.24 -16.19
N PRO A 225 16.96 -9.23 -16.61
CA PRO A 225 15.53 -9.10 -16.34
C PRO A 225 14.66 -10.08 -17.13
N PHE A 226 13.55 -10.52 -16.53
CA PHE A 226 12.60 -11.42 -17.16
C PHE A 226 11.49 -10.62 -17.86
N ALA A 227 11.03 -11.08 -19.03
CA ALA A 227 9.86 -10.47 -19.66
C ALA A 227 8.62 -10.70 -18.79
N ALA A 228 7.83 -9.64 -18.57
CA ALA A 228 6.54 -9.75 -17.95
C ALA A 228 5.57 -10.58 -18.81
N GLN A 229 4.61 -11.25 -18.18
CA GLN A 229 3.67 -12.14 -18.89
C GLN A 229 2.53 -11.36 -19.56
N ALA A 230 2.29 -10.11 -19.15
CA ALA A 230 1.30 -9.22 -19.76
C ALA A 230 1.74 -7.76 -19.63
N ALA A 231 0.97 -6.87 -20.26
CA ALA A 231 1.31 -5.47 -20.42
C ALA A 231 1.25 -4.69 -19.09
N GLY A 232 2.30 -3.91 -18.83
CA GLY A 232 2.42 -3.01 -17.70
C GLY A 232 2.44 -3.74 -16.37
N PRO A 233 3.46 -4.56 -16.08
CA PRO A 233 3.67 -5.10 -14.73
C PRO A 233 3.79 -3.92 -13.77
N PHE A 234 3.14 -3.98 -12.58
CA PHE A 234 3.04 -2.81 -11.74
C PHE A 234 3.38 -3.12 -10.27
N GLY A 235 2.40 -3.48 -9.46
CA GLY A 235 2.62 -3.87 -8.08
C GLY A 235 2.94 -5.35 -7.97
N SER A 236 3.66 -5.73 -6.95
CA SER A 236 4.06 -7.12 -6.72
C SER A 236 4.05 -7.47 -5.24
N GLU A 237 3.91 -8.78 -4.94
CA GLU A 237 3.94 -9.30 -3.58
C GLU A 237 4.45 -10.73 -3.59
N PHE A 238 5.32 -11.06 -2.64
CA PHE A 238 5.66 -12.45 -2.33
C PHE A 238 4.62 -13.05 -1.39
N SER A 239 4.26 -14.31 -1.61
CA SER A 239 3.38 -15.00 -0.68
C SER A 239 4.03 -15.06 0.73
N PRO A 240 3.33 -14.63 1.78
CA PRO A 240 3.82 -14.77 3.14
C PRO A 240 3.89 -16.23 3.60
N ALA A 241 3.09 -17.12 2.99
CA ALA A 241 3.08 -18.56 3.29
C ALA A 241 4.16 -19.34 2.52
N ASP A 242 4.58 -18.84 1.35
CA ASP A 242 5.65 -19.46 0.54
C ASP A 242 6.50 -18.36 -0.12
N PRO A 243 7.69 -18.04 0.42
CA PRO A 243 8.55 -16.98 -0.08
C PRO A 243 9.12 -17.24 -1.49
N THR A 244 8.82 -18.38 -2.08
CA THR A 244 9.19 -18.72 -3.46
C THR A 244 8.08 -18.44 -4.47
N HIS A 245 6.90 -17.99 -4.03
CA HIS A 245 5.81 -17.57 -4.92
C HIS A 245 5.73 -16.04 -4.98
N LEU A 246 5.85 -15.51 -6.19
CA LEU A 246 5.74 -14.08 -6.51
C LEU A 246 4.51 -13.83 -7.37
N TYR A 247 3.76 -12.77 -7.05
CA TYR A 247 2.61 -12.32 -7.84
C TYR A 247 2.84 -10.88 -8.30
N VAL A 248 2.49 -10.59 -9.57
CA VAL A 248 2.69 -9.28 -10.20
C VAL A 248 1.42 -8.89 -10.93
N SER A 249 0.85 -7.73 -10.63
CA SER A 249 -0.31 -7.19 -11.36
C SER A 249 0.11 -6.68 -12.75
N ASN A 250 -0.80 -6.72 -13.73
CA ASN A 250 -0.57 -6.28 -15.10
C ASN A 250 -1.62 -5.21 -15.47
N ALA A 251 -1.21 -3.95 -15.41
CA ALA A 251 -2.11 -2.79 -15.39
C ALA A 251 -2.47 -2.23 -16.78
N HIS A 252 -1.69 -2.52 -17.82
CA HIS A 252 -1.78 -1.83 -19.11
C HIS A 252 -2.40 -2.66 -20.23
N GLY A 253 -3.09 -3.76 -19.92
CA GLY A 253 -3.79 -4.61 -20.89
C GLY A 253 -4.98 -3.94 -21.59
N GLY A 254 -5.40 -2.74 -21.14
CA GLY A 254 -6.57 -2.03 -21.62
C GLY A 254 -7.85 -2.42 -20.89
N ALA A 255 -8.99 -1.87 -21.32
CA ALA A 255 -10.27 -2.06 -20.64
C ALA A 255 -10.68 -3.53 -20.57
N GLY A 256 -10.93 -4.03 -19.34
CA GLY A 256 -11.36 -5.40 -19.07
C GLY A 256 -10.29 -6.48 -19.29
N ASN A 257 -9.03 -6.10 -19.50
CA ASN A 257 -7.92 -7.04 -19.75
C ASN A 257 -6.90 -7.07 -18.60
N GLY A 258 -7.29 -6.66 -17.41
CA GLY A 258 -6.47 -6.78 -16.20
C GLY A 258 -6.18 -8.23 -15.86
N SER A 259 -5.02 -8.47 -15.27
CA SER A 259 -4.60 -9.80 -14.84
C SER A 259 -3.55 -9.75 -13.75
N VAL A 260 -3.31 -10.88 -13.10
CA VAL A 260 -2.19 -11.09 -12.16
C VAL A 260 -1.32 -12.22 -12.67
N SER A 261 -0.02 -11.96 -12.80
CA SER A 261 1.01 -12.97 -13.11
C SER A 261 1.44 -13.69 -11.84
N ALA A 262 1.73 -14.98 -11.94
CA ALA A 262 2.26 -15.80 -10.86
C ALA A 262 3.56 -16.48 -11.29
N PHE A 263 4.59 -16.40 -10.45
CA PHE A 263 5.91 -16.97 -10.69
C PHE A 263 6.39 -17.78 -9.49
N SER A 264 7.07 -18.88 -9.76
CA SER A 264 7.96 -19.50 -8.79
C SER A 264 9.35 -18.91 -8.91
N VAL A 265 9.98 -18.62 -7.77
CA VAL A 265 11.31 -18.05 -7.65
C VAL A 265 12.27 -19.10 -7.15
N ALA A 266 13.18 -19.54 -8.00
CA ALA A 266 14.18 -20.54 -7.64
C ALA A 266 15.25 -19.95 -6.69
N ALA A 267 16.01 -20.81 -6.03
CA ALA A 267 17.24 -20.39 -5.37
C ALA A 267 18.16 -19.66 -6.39
N GLY A 268 18.62 -18.45 -6.04
CA GLY A 268 19.34 -17.57 -6.98
C GLY A 268 18.43 -16.69 -7.84
N GLY A 269 17.11 -16.66 -7.57
CA GLY A 269 16.19 -15.66 -8.08
C GLY A 269 15.58 -15.92 -9.45
N ALA A 270 15.87 -17.03 -10.14
CA ALA A 270 15.29 -17.29 -11.47
C ALA A 270 13.77 -17.47 -11.41
N LEU A 271 13.03 -16.78 -12.29
CA LEU A 271 11.57 -16.79 -12.35
C LEU A 271 11.05 -17.84 -13.33
N THR A 272 10.03 -18.58 -12.92
CA THR A 272 9.30 -19.54 -13.77
C THR A 272 7.79 -19.34 -13.60
N SER A 273 7.04 -19.32 -14.70
CA SER A 273 5.57 -19.16 -14.69
C SER A 273 4.89 -20.28 -13.91
N ILE A 274 3.87 -19.96 -13.12
CA ILE A 274 3.03 -20.93 -12.41
C ILE A 274 1.72 -21.15 -13.17
N GLY A 275 1.46 -22.40 -13.53
CA GLY A 275 0.18 -22.81 -14.13
C GLY A 275 -0.13 -22.10 -15.45
N SER A 276 -1.34 -21.56 -15.57
CA SER A 276 -1.80 -20.83 -16.75
C SER A 276 -1.66 -19.29 -16.62
N SER A 277 -0.70 -18.86 -15.79
CA SER A 277 -0.42 -17.41 -15.64
C SER A 277 -0.15 -16.73 -17.01
N PRO A 278 -0.64 -15.48 -17.20
CA PRO A 278 -1.31 -14.61 -16.25
C PRO A 278 -2.80 -14.93 -16.06
N TYR A 279 -3.33 -14.69 -14.85
CA TYR A 279 -4.72 -14.96 -14.45
C TYR A 279 -5.59 -13.71 -14.63
N PRO A 280 -6.59 -13.72 -15.53
CA PRO A 280 -7.43 -12.55 -15.79
C PRO A 280 -8.41 -12.28 -14.64
N ASP A 281 -8.75 -10.99 -14.41
CA ASP A 281 -9.80 -10.56 -13.50
C ASP A 281 -10.98 -9.88 -14.21
N GLY A 282 -10.88 -9.63 -15.52
CA GLY A 282 -11.91 -8.95 -16.28
C GLY A 282 -12.05 -7.46 -15.93
N GLN A 283 -11.11 -6.89 -15.18
CA GLN A 283 -11.11 -5.50 -14.73
C GLN A 283 -10.12 -4.65 -15.53
N THR A 284 -10.04 -3.37 -15.20
CA THR A 284 -9.17 -2.40 -15.88
C THR A 284 -8.14 -1.87 -14.91
N ALA A 285 -6.87 -1.95 -15.31
CA ALA A 285 -5.72 -1.44 -14.58
C ALA A 285 -5.63 -1.96 -13.14
N PRO A 286 -5.48 -3.30 -12.91
CA PRO A 286 -5.04 -3.82 -11.62
C PRO A 286 -3.59 -3.36 -11.39
N CYS A 287 -3.40 -2.49 -10.40
CA CYS A 287 -2.10 -1.86 -10.17
C CYS A 287 -1.43 -2.38 -8.91
N TRP A 288 -2.12 -2.46 -7.78
CA TRP A 288 -1.54 -2.85 -6.49
C TRP A 288 -1.95 -4.26 -6.09
N VAL A 289 -1.05 -4.95 -5.40
CA VAL A 289 -1.25 -6.32 -4.91
C VAL A 289 -1.05 -6.35 -3.40
N GLU A 290 -1.93 -7.06 -2.71
CA GLU A 290 -1.84 -7.36 -1.27
C GLU A 290 -2.28 -8.81 -1.04
N ILE A 291 -1.60 -9.55 -0.15
CA ILE A 291 -1.90 -10.96 0.12
C ILE A 291 -2.29 -11.14 1.58
N SER A 292 -3.33 -11.95 1.84
CA SER A 292 -3.72 -12.29 3.21
C SER A 292 -2.57 -12.95 3.96
N HIS A 293 -2.44 -12.68 5.27
CA HIS A 293 -1.30 -13.14 6.07
C HIS A 293 -1.14 -14.67 6.14
N ASP A 294 -2.24 -15.40 5.92
CA ASP A 294 -2.23 -16.87 5.79
C ASP A 294 -1.82 -17.36 4.40
N GLY A 295 -1.62 -16.44 3.45
CA GLY A 295 -1.28 -16.73 2.06
C GLY A 295 -2.42 -17.35 1.25
N ALA A 296 -3.66 -17.31 1.75
CA ALA A 296 -4.80 -17.97 1.09
C ALA A 296 -5.44 -17.11 -0.01
N TYR A 297 -5.39 -15.78 0.13
CA TYR A 297 -6.06 -14.86 -0.79
C TYR A 297 -5.14 -13.73 -1.24
N LEU A 298 -5.26 -13.36 -2.51
CA LEU A 298 -4.64 -12.20 -3.11
C LEU A 298 -5.72 -11.19 -3.47
N PHE A 299 -5.48 -9.94 -3.14
CA PHE A 299 -6.30 -8.79 -3.52
C PHE A 299 -5.53 -7.92 -4.51
N THR A 300 -6.18 -7.46 -5.59
CA THR A 300 -5.59 -6.47 -6.50
C THR A 300 -6.52 -5.30 -6.70
N VAL A 301 -5.96 -4.08 -6.56
CA VAL A 301 -6.70 -2.82 -6.67
C VAL A 301 -6.75 -2.39 -8.13
N ASN A 302 -7.96 -2.33 -8.69
CA ASN A 302 -8.22 -2.00 -10.09
C ASN A 302 -8.53 -0.51 -10.23
N THR A 303 -7.51 0.31 -10.46
CA THR A 303 -7.66 1.78 -10.55
C THR A 303 -8.62 2.20 -11.64
N GLY A 304 -8.57 1.56 -12.80
CA GLY A 304 -9.41 1.89 -13.95
C GLY A 304 -10.86 1.44 -13.81
N SER A 305 -11.11 0.35 -13.10
CA SER A 305 -12.47 -0.16 -12.81
C SER A 305 -13.02 0.28 -11.46
N THR A 306 -12.24 1.00 -10.65
CA THR A 306 -12.65 1.44 -9.31
C THR A 306 -13.19 0.27 -8.46
N SER A 307 -12.40 -0.80 -8.37
CA SER A 307 -12.78 -2.04 -7.69
C SER A 307 -11.56 -2.76 -7.12
N ILE A 308 -11.80 -3.81 -6.35
CA ILE A 308 -10.77 -4.71 -5.86
C ILE A 308 -11.16 -6.12 -6.29
N SER A 309 -10.30 -6.78 -7.04
CA SER A 309 -10.46 -8.21 -7.35
C SER A 309 -9.78 -9.05 -6.29
N SER A 310 -10.37 -10.20 -5.97
CA SER A 310 -9.76 -11.21 -5.10
C SER A 310 -9.57 -12.54 -5.83
N TYR A 311 -8.50 -13.23 -5.47
CA TYR A 311 -8.17 -14.57 -5.94
C TYR A 311 -7.88 -15.48 -4.76
N HIS A 312 -8.26 -16.73 -4.86
CA HIS A 312 -7.75 -17.79 -4.00
C HIS A 312 -6.38 -18.24 -4.52
N ILE A 313 -5.38 -18.28 -3.64
CA ILE A 313 -4.05 -18.82 -3.92
C ILE A 313 -4.10 -20.32 -3.64
N ASN A 314 -3.91 -21.12 -4.68
CA ASN A 314 -3.89 -22.57 -4.54
C ASN A 314 -2.54 -23.04 -3.95
N PRO A 315 -2.45 -24.26 -3.36
CA PRO A 315 -1.22 -24.75 -2.75
C PRO A 315 0.00 -24.83 -3.69
N ASN A 316 -0.21 -24.87 -5.00
CA ASN A 316 0.84 -24.84 -6.01
C ASN A 316 1.18 -23.44 -6.52
N GLY A 317 0.66 -22.38 -5.87
CA GLY A 317 0.86 -20.98 -6.24
C GLY A 317 0.00 -20.48 -7.41
N SER A 318 -0.82 -21.34 -8.04
CA SER A 318 -1.75 -20.88 -9.08
C SER A 318 -2.91 -20.09 -8.47
N LEU A 319 -3.51 -19.18 -9.26
CA LEU A 319 -4.61 -18.36 -8.80
C LEU A 319 -5.95 -18.86 -9.35
N THR A 320 -6.98 -18.81 -8.51
CA THR A 320 -8.38 -18.99 -8.93
C THR A 320 -9.12 -17.70 -8.61
N TYR A 321 -9.68 -17.04 -9.64
CA TYR A 321 -10.49 -15.84 -9.45
C TYR A 321 -11.66 -16.14 -8.50
N ASN A 322 -11.87 -15.27 -7.53
CA ASN A 322 -12.90 -15.41 -6.50
C ASN A 322 -14.03 -14.41 -6.69
N SER A 323 -13.74 -13.10 -6.61
CA SER A 323 -14.76 -12.05 -6.69
C SER A 323 -14.17 -10.69 -7.04
N THR A 324 -15.06 -9.73 -7.32
CA THR A 324 -14.71 -8.30 -7.39
C THR A 324 -15.64 -7.51 -6.47
N THR A 325 -15.07 -6.62 -5.66
CA THR A 325 -15.78 -5.69 -4.78
C THR A 325 -15.61 -4.27 -5.28
N GLY A 326 -16.73 -3.57 -5.51
CA GLY A 326 -16.74 -2.14 -5.83
C GLY A 326 -16.66 -1.28 -4.58
N PHE A 327 -16.30 -0.01 -4.75
CA PHE A 327 -16.35 0.99 -3.69
C PHE A 327 -17.74 1.61 -3.61
N ARG A 328 -18.26 1.82 -2.39
CA ARG A 328 -19.59 2.39 -2.15
C ARG A 328 -19.75 3.79 -2.71
N SER A 329 -18.69 4.58 -2.71
CA SER A 329 -18.65 5.92 -3.31
C SER A 329 -18.89 5.93 -4.82
N GLY A 330 -18.80 4.77 -5.49
CA GLY A 330 -19.06 4.63 -6.93
C GLY A 330 -18.00 5.31 -7.79
N GLY A 331 -18.43 5.86 -8.93
CA GLY A 331 -17.53 6.57 -9.85
C GLY A 331 -16.99 7.86 -9.27
N GLY A 332 -15.78 8.23 -9.66
CA GLY A 332 -15.08 9.44 -9.18
C GLY A 332 -14.03 9.17 -8.12
N ILE A 333 -13.83 7.93 -7.72
CA ILE A 333 -12.71 7.48 -6.90
C ILE A 333 -11.51 7.09 -7.78
N ARG A 334 -10.33 7.09 -7.19
CA ARG A 334 -9.10 6.65 -7.84
C ARG A 334 -8.28 5.84 -6.83
N PRO A 335 -8.62 4.54 -6.67
CA PRO A 335 -7.98 3.71 -5.67
C PRO A 335 -6.55 3.36 -6.09
N PHE A 336 -5.65 3.44 -5.12
CA PHE A 336 -4.22 3.20 -5.26
C PHE A 336 -3.74 2.15 -4.27
N ASP A 337 -2.59 2.41 -3.61
CA ASP A 337 -1.92 1.46 -2.73
C ASP A 337 -2.85 0.96 -1.60
N ALA A 338 -2.66 -0.28 -1.23
CA ALA A 338 -3.49 -0.97 -0.25
C ALA A 338 -2.64 -1.73 0.75
N ARG A 339 -3.13 -1.83 2.00
CA ARG A 339 -2.46 -2.59 3.04
C ARG A 339 -3.46 -3.24 4.00
N LEU A 340 -3.25 -4.52 4.28
CA LEU A 340 -3.92 -5.21 5.37
C LEU A 340 -3.39 -4.73 6.73
N ASP A 341 -4.26 -4.69 7.72
CA ASP A 341 -3.83 -4.50 9.10
C ASP A 341 -3.14 -5.77 9.64
N PRO A 342 -2.35 -5.70 10.73
CA PRO A 342 -1.62 -6.87 11.25
C PRO A 342 -2.51 -8.05 11.68
N SER A 343 -3.80 -7.82 11.90
CA SER A 343 -4.76 -8.90 12.18
C SER A 343 -5.26 -9.59 10.91
N GLY A 344 -5.10 -8.96 9.74
CA GLY A 344 -5.68 -9.39 8.47
C GLY A 344 -7.19 -9.19 8.38
N ALA A 345 -7.81 -8.55 9.39
CA ALA A 345 -9.25 -8.34 9.44
C ALA A 345 -9.72 -7.11 8.65
N HIS A 346 -8.82 -6.17 8.35
CA HIS A 346 -9.16 -4.96 7.61
C HIS A 346 -8.13 -4.67 6.52
N LEU A 347 -8.63 -4.29 5.34
CA LEU A 347 -7.84 -3.78 4.22
C LEU A 347 -8.12 -2.28 4.08
N TYR A 348 -7.05 -1.48 4.02
CA TYR A 348 -7.12 -0.03 3.79
C TYR A 348 -6.56 0.30 2.43
N VAL A 349 -7.29 1.12 1.68
CA VAL A 349 -6.94 1.52 0.31
C VAL A 349 -6.88 3.04 0.23
N VAL A 350 -5.80 3.56 -0.31
CA VAL A 350 -5.67 4.99 -0.61
C VAL A 350 -6.60 5.35 -1.76
N ASP A 351 -7.44 6.38 -1.57
CA ASP A 351 -8.26 6.95 -2.62
C ASP A 351 -7.79 8.39 -2.93
N ALA A 352 -7.01 8.52 -4.00
CA ALA A 352 -6.38 9.79 -4.36
C ALA A 352 -7.39 10.83 -4.89
N ALA A 353 -8.50 10.41 -5.50
CA ALA A 353 -9.50 11.34 -6.02
C ALA A 353 -10.37 11.93 -4.92
N LEU A 354 -10.69 11.16 -3.90
CA LEU A 354 -11.43 11.64 -2.72
C LEU A 354 -10.51 12.24 -1.65
N ASN A 355 -9.19 12.13 -1.80
CA ASN A 355 -8.22 12.49 -0.78
C ASN A 355 -8.57 11.82 0.57
N ALA A 356 -8.66 10.48 0.54
CA ALA A 356 -9.16 9.68 1.65
C ALA A 356 -8.50 8.31 1.71
N VAL A 357 -8.77 7.58 2.78
CA VAL A 357 -8.51 6.14 2.92
C VAL A 357 -9.85 5.42 2.99
N THR A 358 -10.06 4.44 2.12
CA THR A 358 -11.23 3.58 2.18
C THR A 358 -10.89 2.27 2.91
N GLY A 359 -11.65 1.93 3.94
CA GLY A 359 -11.45 0.73 4.74
C GLY A 359 -12.48 -0.36 4.39
N PHE A 360 -12.02 -1.62 4.38
CA PHE A 360 -12.84 -2.80 4.17
C PHE A 360 -12.64 -3.82 5.30
N ALA A 361 -13.69 -4.45 5.76
CA ALA A 361 -13.62 -5.68 6.54
C ALA A 361 -13.31 -6.85 5.59
N VAL A 362 -12.43 -7.74 6.03
CA VAL A 362 -11.98 -8.92 5.28
C VAL A 362 -12.56 -10.17 5.91
N ASP A 363 -13.26 -10.99 5.11
CA ASP A 363 -13.76 -12.30 5.48
C ASP A 363 -13.32 -13.32 4.41
N GLY A 364 -12.19 -13.97 4.66
CA GLY A 364 -11.52 -14.78 3.64
C GLY A 364 -11.21 -13.94 2.39
N GLY A 365 -11.67 -14.39 1.22
CA GLY A 365 -11.52 -13.65 -0.04
C GLY A 365 -12.58 -12.59 -0.30
N SER A 366 -13.49 -12.32 0.64
CA SER A 366 -14.57 -11.35 0.49
C SER A 366 -14.26 -10.05 1.22
N LEU A 367 -14.62 -8.92 0.61
CA LEU A 367 -14.44 -7.58 1.15
C LEU A 367 -15.80 -6.90 1.37
N SER A 368 -15.93 -6.20 2.50
CA SER A 368 -17.11 -5.37 2.80
C SER A 368 -16.65 -4.00 3.27
N GLU A 369 -16.99 -2.94 2.53
CA GLU A 369 -16.57 -1.58 2.90
C GLU A 369 -17.15 -1.17 4.25
N LEU A 370 -16.30 -0.66 5.17
CA LEU A 370 -16.67 -0.25 6.52
C LEU A 370 -17.68 0.89 6.50
N SER A 371 -18.62 0.88 7.43
CA SER A 371 -19.73 1.86 7.48
C SER A 371 -19.25 3.30 7.64
N GLY A 372 -18.14 3.53 8.33
CA GLY A 372 -17.50 4.84 8.54
C GLY A 372 -16.58 5.31 7.44
N SER A 373 -16.29 4.46 6.46
CA SER A 373 -15.43 4.76 5.31
C SER A 373 -16.14 5.69 4.30
N PRO A 374 -15.42 6.52 3.52
CA PRO A 374 -13.98 6.76 3.56
C PRO A 374 -13.54 7.73 4.67
N PHE A 375 -12.27 7.61 5.11
CA PHE A 375 -11.65 8.45 6.14
C PHE A 375 -10.82 9.55 5.47
N ALA A 376 -11.14 10.82 5.74
CA ALA A 376 -10.54 11.96 5.06
C ALA A 376 -9.04 12.13 5.40
N LEU A 377 -8.22 12.36 4.40
CA LEU A 377 -6.83 12.79 4.52
C LEU A 377 -6.74 14.31 4.67
N PRO A 378 -5.61 14.84 5.18
CA PRO A 378 -5.36 16.27 5.21
C PRO A 378 -5.47 16.90 3.82
N SER A 379 -5.93 18.16 3.75
CA SER A 379 -6.05 18.89 2.49
C SER A 379 -4.69 19.07 1.80
N GLY A 380 -4.66 19.00 0.47
CA GLY A 380 -3.45 19.16 -0.35
C GLY A 380 -2.61 17.89 -0.49
N ALA A 381 -3.05 16.75 0.04
CA ALA A 381 -2.41 15.48 -0.23
C ALA A 381 -2.65 15.03 -1.69
N THR A 382 -1.64 14.39 -2.26
CA THR A 382 -1.74 13.55 -3.47
C THR A 382 -1.21 12.17 -3.05
N PRO A 383 -2.01 11.41 -2.28
CA PRO A 383 -1.50 10.34 -1.43
C PRO A 383 -1.03 9.14 -2.24
N PHE A 384 0.11 8.57 -1.80
CA PHE A 384 0.68 7.33 -2.28
C PHE A 384 1.38 6.61 -1.15
N GLY A 385 1.28 5.28 -1.15
CA GLY A 385 1.87 4.47 -0.10
C GLY A 385 1.08 4.50 1.20
N ILE A 386 0.82 3.31 1.74
CA ILE A 386 0.09 3.11 2.98
C ILE A 386 0.70 1.95 3.75
N VAL A 387 0.78 2.08 5.06
CA VAL A 387 1.14 0.99 5.97
C VAL A 387 0.21 0.99 7.17
N ALA A 388 -0.02 -0.21 7.75
CA ALA A 388 -0.80 -0.42 8.96
C ALA A 388 0.04 -1.15 10.01
N THR A 389 -0.12 -0.74 11.30
CA THR A 389 0.58 -1.33 12.46
C THR A 389 -0.42 -1.84 13.49
#